data_e7f414fc3fca8b7fb9334d78ec8183aa
#
_entry.id   e7f414fc3fca8b7fb9334d78ec8183aa
#
_cell.length_a   1.000
_cell.length_b   1.000
_cell.length_c   1.000
_cell.angle_alpha   90.00
_cell.angle_beta   90.00
_cell.angle_gamma   90.00
#
_symmetry.space_group_name_H-M   'P 1'
#
loop_
_entity.id
_entity.type
_entity.pdbx_description
1 polymer ?
#
loop_
_entity_poly.entity_id
_entity_poly.type
_entity_poly.pdbx_seq_one_letter_code
_entity_poly.pdbx_strand_id
1 'polypeptide(L)'
;RKVLKIGKEYYRESKTLDRVCIDRPVGGIGDVLMATVAMREFKRENPNTKLTVAIDRHTTYDDTYYKLIYNAPFIDEIIDSRHVDKRAYDEYWNIKSVCIQREHSRFPNLNRIDIFAKACSVKHIKDHLPFYEESNFEKRKAEKYISSFQNRKKIFIHSASNEGKRSYNPRNLERLIAMLRKEYPECKLFISDFNRVLQKSVFKTYNCEDVSSLNIRDTASLIKRSDLFVGPDSGLMHLAGAVGTRSLVIFGSIPPEVRINHYPTHESVTLKGLSCLGCWYKQCDRAIECMVGLKPEVILNRIRRML
;
A
#
# COMPACT_ATOMS: atom_id res chain seq x y z
N ARG A 1 -23.52 16.11 -26.51
CA ARG A 1 -22.59 17.26 -26.31
C ARG A 1 -23.35 18.34 -25.55
N LYS A 2 -23.12 18.50 -24.24
CA LYS A 2 -23.43 19.70 -23.49
C LYS A 2 -22.14 20.19 -22.84
N VAL A 3 -21.68 21.34 -23.31
CA VAL A 3 -20.56 22.10 -22.77
C VAL A 3 -21.03 22.68 -21.44
N LEU A 4 -20.37 22.30 -20.36
CA LEU A 4 -20.59 22.93 -19.05
C LEU A 4 -19.88 24.26 -19.00
N LYS A 5 -20.68 25.37 -19.02
CA LYS A 5 -20.22 26.71 -18.70
C LYS A 5 -19.80 26.80 -17.25
N ILE A 6 -18.55 27.17 -17.03
CA ILE A 6 -17.99 27.53 -15.71
C ILE A 6 -18.59 28.91 -15.34
N GLY A 7 -19.23 28.99 -14.17
CA GLY A 7 -19.61 30.25 -13.54
C GLY A 7 -21.09 30.32 -13.17
N LYS A 8 -21.40 29.68 -12.03
CA LYS A 8 -22.41 30.07 -11.02
C LYS A 8 -22.26 29.09 -9.85
N GLU A 9 -21.91 29.64 -8.68
CA GLU A 9 -22.01 28.88 -7.42
C GLU A 9 -23.50 28.55 -7.22
N TYR A 10 -23.85 27.30 -7.51
CA TYR A 10 -25.10 26.76 -7.02
C TYR A 10 -24.84 26.33 -5.57
N TYR A 11 -25.36 27.08 -4.61
CA TYR A 11 -25.69 26.55 -3.30
C TYR A 11 -26.64 25.37 -3.52
N ARG A 12 -26.11 24.16 -3.60
CA ARG A 12 -26.92 22.97 -3.38
C ARG A 12 -27.26 23.00 -1.89
N GLU A 13 -28.54 23.17 -1.58
CA GLU A 13 -29.07 22.77 -0.29
C GLU A 13 -28.45 21.42 0.05
N SER A 14 -27.92 21.26 1.27
CA SER A 14 -27.25 20.05 1.68
C SER A 14 -28.28 18.90 1.71
N LYS A 15 -28.40 18.21 0.59
CA LYS A 15 -29.22 16.99 0.52
C LYS A 15 -28.60 16.04 1.53
N THR A 16 -29.36 15.69 2.58
CA THR A 16 -28.97 14.62 3.50
C THR A 16 -28.84 13.35 2.68
N LEU A 17 -27.67 12.74 2.71
CA LEU A 17 -27.43 11.46 2.04
C LEU A 17 -27.74 10.35 3.06
N ASP A 18 -28.73 9.51 2.77
CA ASP A 18 -29.06 8.39 3.65
C ASP A 18 -28.20 7.17 3.38
N ARG A 19 -27.93 6.90 2.09
CA ARG A 19 -27.17 5.72 1.66
C ARG A 19 -26.17 6.07 0.55
N VAL A 20 -24.90 5.76 0.78
CA VAL A 20 -23.83 5.96 -0.20
C VAL A 20 -23.08 4.66 -0.42
N CYS A 21 -22.71 4.41 -1.68
CA CYS A 21 -21.86 3.29 -2.05
C CYS A 21 -20.54 3.78 -2.66
N ILE A 22 -19.43 3.37 -2.06
CA ILE A 22 -18.08 3.50 -2.65
C ILE A 22 -17.70 2.15 -3.24
N ASP A 23 -17.57 2.10 -4.56
CA ASP A 23 -17.26 0.88 -5.30
C ASP A 23 -15.80 0.86 -5.79
N ARG A 24 -15.03 -0.08 -5.27
CA ARG A 24 -13.64 -0.36 -5.67
C ARG A 24 -13.53 -1.78 -6.25
N PRO A 25 -14.03 -2.02 -7.48
CA PRO A 25 -14.16 -3.36 -8.04
C PRO A 25 -12.84 -4.01 -8.46
N VAL A 26 -11.78 -3.24 -8.62
CA VAL A 26 -10.44 -3.74 -9.00
C VAL A 26 -9.35 -2.85 -8.40
N GLY A 27 -8.12 -3.36 -8.38
CA GLY A 27 -6.93 -2.63 -7.92
C GLY A 27 -5.99 -3.54 -7.15
N GLY A 28 -4.92 -2.97 -6.60
CA GLY A 28 -4.03 -3.68 -5.71
C GLY A 28 -4.42 -3.48 -4.23
N ILE A 29 -3.81 -4.26 -3.35
CA ILE A 29 -3.91 -4.14 -1.88
C ILE A 29 -3.69 -2.67 -1.45
N GLY A 30 -2.67 -2.01 -2.02
CA GLY A 30 -2.37 -0.61 -1.72
C GLY A 30 -3.50 0.35 -2.07
N ASP A 31 -4.21 0.12 -3.17
CA ASP A 31 -5.34 0.97 -3.56
C ASP A 31 -6.53 0.83 -2.59
N VAL A 32 -6.81 -0.39 -2.13
CA VAL A 32 -7.86 -0.62 -1.13
C VAL A 32 -7.49 0.08 0.17
N LEU A 33 -6.25 -0.07 0.64
CA LEU A 33 -5.75 0.60 1.85
C LEU A 33 -5.84 2.13 1.73
N MET A 34 -5.34 2.71 0.65
CA MET A 34 -5.40 4.16 0.43
C MET A 34 -6.84 4.68 0.36
N ALA A 35 -7.76 3.91 -0.23
CA ALA A 35 -9.17 4.27 -0.30
C ALA A 35 -9.87 4.27 1.08
N THR A 36 -9.34 3.56 2.09
CA THR A 36 -9.90 3.61 3.45
C THR A 36 -9.89 5.00 4.06
N VAL A 37 -8.94 5.84 3.64
CA VAL A 37 -8.90 7.25 4.07
C VAL A 37 -10.15 7.99 3.58
N ALA A 38 -10.47 7.85 2.28
CA ALA A 38 -11.68 8.45 1.74
C ALA A 38 -12.95 7.95 2.44
N MET A 39 -13.04 6.65 2.71
CA MET A 39 -14.19 6.04 3.41
C MET A 39 -14.33 6.59 4.83
N ARG A 40 -13.23 6.65 5.59
CA ARG A 40 -13.21 7.16 6.96
C ARG A 40 -13.57 8.65 7.02
N GLU A 41 -12.93 9.47 6.19
CA GLU A 41 -13.16 10.91 6.19
C GLU A 41 -14.57 11.26 5.69
N PHE A 42 -15.09 10.53 4.68
CA PHE A 42 -16.48 10.66 4.26
C PHE A 42 -17.44 10.38 5.40
N LYS A 43 -17.27 9.25 6.10
CA LYS A 43 -18.14 8.88 7.25
C LYS A 43 -18.02 9.89 8.40
N ARG A 44 -16.84 10.48 8.60
CA ARG A 44 -16.63 11.54 9.61
C ARG A 44 -17.39 12.83 9.26
N GLU A 45 -17.44 13.20 7.98
CA GLU A 45 -18.22 14.36 7.50
C GLU A 45 -19.72 14.08 7.46
N ASN A 46 -20.11 12.80 7.32
CA ASN A 46 -21.50 12.36 7.15
C ASN A 46 -21.82 11.19 8.11
N PRO A 47 -21.87 11.44 9.44
CA PRO A 47 -21.97 10.35 10.44
C PRO A 47 -23.25 9.54 10.36
N ASN A 48 -24.35 10.14 9.92
CA ASN A 48 -25.67 9.50 9.82
C ASN A 48 -25.87 8.75 8.49
N THR A 49 -25.02 8.95 7.49
CA THR A 49 -25.11 8.27 6.20
C THR A 49 -24.68 6.81 6.34
N LYS A 50 -25.49 5.87 5.86
CA LYS A 50 -25.09 4.46 5.74
C LYS A 50 -24.06 4.33 4.59
N LEU A 51 -22.83 3.99 4.94
CA LEU A 51 -21.75 3.76 3.99
C LEU A 51 -21.64 2.28 3.64
N THR A 52 -21.97 1.95 2.40
CA THR A 52 -21.68 0.63 1.81
C THR A 52 -20.39 0.71 1.01
N VAL A 53 -19.51 -0.27 1.20
CA VAL A 53 -18.29 -0.42 0.40
C VAL A 53 -18.42 -1.67 -0.46
N ALA A 54 -18.33 -1.48 -1.78
CA ALA A 54 -18.32 -2.57 -2.74
C ALA A 54 -16.88 -2.87 -3.18
N ILE A 55 -16.49 -4.15 -3.09
CA ILE A 55 -15.15 -4.62 -3.46
C ILE A 55 -15.26 -5.89 -4.30
N ASP A 56 -14.20 -6.19 -5.03
CA ASP A 56 -14.08 -7.49 -5.69
C ASP A 56 -13.72 -8.57 -4.66
N ARG A 57 -14.57 -9.56 -4.53
CA ARG A 57 -14.41 -10.68 -3.60
C ARG A 57 -13.90 -11.97 -4.25
N HIS A 58 -13.62 -11.96 -5.55
CA HIS A 58 -13.37 -13.19 -6.31
C HIS A 58 -12.03 -13.26 -7.02
N THR A 59 -11.49 -12.12 -7.47
CA THR A 59 -10.22 -12.10 -8.22
C THR A 59 -9.00 -12.12 -7.32
N THR A 60 -9.16 -11.86 -6.02
CA THR A 60 -8.06 -11.96 -5.07
C THR A 60 -8.08 -13.30 -4.36
N TYR A 61 -6.89 -13.90 -4.27
CA TYR A 61 -6.71 -15.08 -3.45
C TYR A 61 -7.12 -14.78 -2.00
N ASP A 62 -7.91 -15.70 -1.41
CA ASP A 62 -8.24 -15.69 0.02
C ASP A 62 -9.03 -14.46 0.49
N ASP A 63 -9.87 -13.87 -0.39
CA ASP A 63 -10.72 -12.69 -0.10
C ASP A 63 -9.93 -11.52 0.55
N THR A 64 -8.72 -11.29 0.04
CA THR A 64 -7.74 -10.36 0.63
C THR A 64 -8.30 -8.96 0.86
N TYR A 65 -9.11 -8.43 -0.07
CA TYR A 65 -9.65 -7.06 0.06
C TYR A 65 -10.64 -6.95 1.20
N TYR A 66 -11.53 -7.94 1.35
CA TYR A 66 -12.45 -8.01 2.47
C TYR A 66 -11.69 -8.07 3.79
N LYS A 67 -10.67 -8.94 3.87
CA LYS A 67 -9.83 -9.10 5.07
C LYS A 67 -9.12 -7.82 5.49
N LEU A 68 -8.83 -6.91 4.57
CA LEU A 68 -8.20 -5.64 4.91
C LEU A 68 -9.14 -4.66 5.63
N ILE A 69 -10.45 -4.72 5.36
CA ILE A 69 -11.39 -3.68 5.76
C ILE A 69 -12.60 -4.17 6.57
N TYR A 70 -12.77 -5.48 6.77
CA TYR A 70 -14.00 -6.05 7.37
C TYR A 70 -14.32 -5.54 8.78
N ASN A 71 -13.33 -5.08 9.51
CA ASN A 71 -13.45 -4.54 10.86
C ASN A 71 -13.29 -3.01 10.93
N ALA A 72 -13.40 -2.32 9.79
CA ALA A 72 -13.34 -0.87 9.75
C ALA A 72 -14.62 -0.25 10.35
N PRO A 73 -14.55 0.48 11.47
CA PRO A 73 -15.73 0.91 12.22
C PRO A 73 -16.55 1.99 11.51
N PHE A 74 -16.02 2.56 10.44
CA PHE A 74 -16.68 3.56 9.61
C PHE A 74 -17.39 2.98 8.38
N ILE A 75 -17.32 1.66 8.17
CA ILE A 75 -18.02 0.95 7.08
C ILE A 75 -19.22 0.24 7.68
N ASP A 76 -20.43 0.57 7.22
CA ASP A 76 -21.66 -0.05 7.72
C ASP A 76 -21.97 -1.37 7.01
N GLU A 77 -21.51 -1.53 5.75
CA GLU A 77 -21.77 -2.72 4.95
C GLU A 77 -20.68 -2.94 3.90
N ILE A 78 -20.27 -4.21 3.70
CA ILE A 78 -19.34 -4.60 2.64
C ILE A 78 -20.02 -5.60 1.72
N ILE A 79 -20.08 -5.30 0.43
CA ILE A 79 -20.72 -6.14 -0.58
C ILE A 79 -19.75 -6.47 -1.72
N ASP A 80 -20.14 -7.45 -2.52
CA ASP A 80 -19.44 -7.76 -3.78
C ASP A 80 -19.81 -6.74 -4.86
N SER A 81 -18.82 -6.13 -5.50
CA SER A 81 -18.99 -5.16 -6.60
C SER A 81 -19.87 -5.67 -7.75
N ARG A 82 -19.95 -6.99 -7.95
CA ARG A 82 -20.78 -7.60 -8.99
C ARG A 82 -22.28 -7.57 -8.68
N HIS A 83 -22.64 -7.37 -7.41
CA HIS A 83 -24.03 -7.41 -6.93
C HIS A 83 -24.57 -6.02 -6.55
N VAL A 84 -23.89 -4.95 -6.98
CA VAL A 84 -24.32 -3.58 -6.69
C VAL A 84 -25.54 -3.18 -7.53
N ASP A 85 -26.68 -2.93 -6.88
CA ASP A 85 -27.76 -2.16 -7.49
C ASP A 85 -27.57 -0.67 -7.19
N LYS A 86 -27.10 0.07 -8.19
CA LYS A 86 -26.79 1.50 -8.06
C LYS A 86 -28.00 2.36 -7.67
N ARG A 87 -29.22 1.90 -8.00
CA ARG A 87 -30.47 2.63 -7.71
C ARG A 87 -30.85 2.58 -6.22
N ALA A 88 -30.18 1.69 -5.45
CA ALA A 88 -30.42 1.56 -4.01
C ALA A 88 -29.68 2.63 -3.18
N TYR A 89 -28.92 3.54 -3.83
CA TYR A 89 -28.08 4.53 -3.16
C TYR A 89 -28.40 5.95 -3.66
N ASP A 90 -28.32 6.92 -2.76
CA ASP A 90 -28.43 8.34 -3.12
C ASP A 90 -27.25 8.82 -3.95
N GLU A 91 -26.05 8.29 -3.64
CA GLU A 91 -24.82 8.49 -4.39
C GLU A 91 -24.05 7.16 -4.55
N TYR A 92 -23.55 6.94 -5.76
CA TYR A 92 -22.70 5.80 -6.09
C TYR A 92 -21.42 6.29 -6.74
N TRP A 93 -20.27 5.99 -6.12
CA TRP A 93 -18.96 6.40 -6.60
C TRP A 93 -18.12 5.18 -6.99
N ASN A 94 -17.96 4.98 -8.30
CA ASN A 94 -17.01 3.98 -8.79
C ASN A 94 -15.61 4.59 -8.88
N ILE A 95 -14.73 4.16 -7.98
CA ILE A 95 -13.35 4.67 -7.90
C ILE A 95 -12.32 3.77 -8.60
N LYS A 96 -12.75 2.92 -9.53
CA LYS A 96 -11.91 1.96 -10.26
C LYS A 96 -10.71 2.61 -10.96
N SER A 97 -10.95 3.65 -11.73
CA SER A 97 -9.95 4.23 -12.63
C SER A 97 -9.57 5.67 -12.31
N VAL A 98 -10.09 6.23 -11.21
CA VAL A 98 -9.88 7.66 -10.88
C VAL A 98 -8.41 8.03 -10.72
N CYS A 99 -7.61 7.15 -10.15
CA CYS A 99 -6.17 7.37 -9.99
C CYS A 99 -5.45 7.33 -11.34
N ILE A 100 -5.70 6.32 -12.17
CA ILE A 100 -5.06 6.17 -13.48
C ILE A 100 -5.40 7.36 -14.38
N GLN A 101 -6.67 7.76 -14.42
CA GLN A 101 -7.11 8.93 -15.19
C GLN A 101 -6.40 10.22 -14.75
N ARG A 102 -6.21 10.39 -13.43
CA ARG A 102 -5.54 11.56 -12.88
C ARG A 102 -4.04 11.54 -13.10
N GLU A 103 -3.41 10.38 -12.92
CA GLU A 103 -1.97 10.17 -13.13
C GLU A 103 -1.55 10.33 -14.60
N HIS A 104 -2.45 10.05 -15.55
CA HIS A 104 -2.27 10.34 -16.98
C HIS A 104 -2.61 11.79 -17.38
N SER A 105 -3.14 12.59 -16.46
CA SER A 105 -3.44 13.99 -16.71
C SER A 105 -2.17 14.86 -16.64
N ARG A 106 -2.33 16.16 -16.99
CA ARG A 106 -1.24 17.15 -16.90
C ARG A 106 -0.76 17.43 -15.46
N PHE A 107 -1.43 16.86 -14.44
CA PHE A 107 -1.12 17.07 -13.02
C PHE A 107 -0.88 15.72 -12.30
N PRO A 108 0.25 15.03 -12.60
CA PRO A 108 0.53 13.72 -12.02
C PRO A 108 0.99 13.76 -10.54
N ASN A 109 1.13 14.94 -9.93
CA ASN A 109 1.79 15.11 -8.63
C ASN A 109 0.86 14.97 -7.41
N LEU A 110 -0.31 14.35 -7.58
CA LEU A 110 -1.22 14.12 -6.46
C LEU A 110 -1.04 12.72 -5.89
N ASN A 111 -1.04 12.61 -4.57
CA ASN A 111 -1.09 11.32 -3.89
C ASN A 111 -2.44 10.62 -4.17
N ARG A 112 -2.42 9.30 -4.27
CA ARG A 112 -3.65 8.53 -4.52
C ARG A 112 -4.68 8.66 -3.40
N ILE A 113 -4.23 8.86 -2.16
CA ILE A 113 -5.12 9.14 -1.02
C ILE A 113 -5.97 10.38 -1.31
N ASP A 114 -5.33 11.46 -1.74
CA ASP A 114 -6.01 12.72 -2.06
C ASP A 114 -6.95 12.57 -3.27
N ILE A 115 -6.55 11.77 -4.26
CA ILE A 115 -7.38 11.48 -5.43
C ILE A 115 -8.65 10.70 -5.02
N PHE A 116 -8.53 9.67 -4.19
CA PHE A 116 -9.67 8.90 -3.70
C PHE A 116 -10.60 9.76 -2.84
N ALA A 117 -10.06 10.55 -1.92
CA ALA A 117 -10.84 11.45 -1.07
C ALA A 117 -11.66 12.44 -1.92
N LYS A 118 -11.02 13.06 -2.91
CA LYS A 118 -11.71 13.97 -3.83
C LYS A 118 -12.78 13.27 -4.67
N ALA A 119 -12.52 12.04 -5.13
CA ALA A 119 -13.49 11.25 -5.89
C ALA A 119 -14.72 10.86 -5.07
N CYS A 120 -14.58 10.76 -3.75
CA CYS A 120 -15.64 10.47 -2.79
C CYS A 120 -16.21 11.75 -2.12
N SER A 121 -16.04 12.91 -2.74
CA SER A 121 -16.57 14.20 -2.27
C SER A 121 -16.15 14.60 -0.85
N VAL A 122 -15.05 14.05 -0.34
CA VAL A 122 -14.45 14.44 0.94
C VAL A 122 -13.90 15.85 0.84
N LYS A 123 -14.26 16.72 1.77
CA LYS A 123 -13.85 18.13 1.80
C LYS A 123 -12.54 18.32 2.54
N HIS A 124 -12.36 17.62 3.66
CA HIS A 124 -11.19 17.74 4.52
C HIS A 124 -10.69 16.39 5.00
N ILE A 125 -9.41 16.11 4.77
CA ILE A 125 -8.74 14.92 5.31
C ILE A 125 -8.06 15.33 6.61
N LYS A 126 -8.55 14.80 7.73
CA LYS A 126 -7.93 15.02 9.05
C LYS A 126 -6.78 14.05 9.30
N ASP A 127 -6.90 12.84 8.79
CA ASP A 127 -5.89 11.80 8.94
C ASP A 127 -5.66 11.13 7.58
N HIS A 128 -4.41 11.21 7.09
CA HIS A 128 -4.03 10.64 5.80
C HIS A 128 -3.53 9.19 5.88
N LEU A 129 -3.41 8.63 7.09
CA LEU A 129 -2.95 7.25 7.22
C LEU A 129 -4.05 6.27 6.81
N PRO A 130 -3.76 5.28 5.96
CA PRO A 130 -4.69 4.20 5.68
C PRO A 130 -5.10 3.48 6.94
N PHE A 131 -6.33 3.02 6.97
CA PHE A 131 -6.84 2.27 8.11
C PHE A 131 -6.45 0.79 8.01
N TYR A 132 -5.97 0.25 9.10
CA TYR A 132 -5.86 -1.17 9.36
C TYR A 132 -5.92 -1.41 10.87
N GLU A 133 -6.79 -2.29 11.29
CA GLU A 133 -6.90 -2.69 12.70
C GLU A 133 -6.64 -4.18 12.86
N GLU A 134 -5.69 -4.50 13.74
CA GLU A 134 -5.33 -5.85 14.11
C GLU A 134 -6.29 -6.39 15.17
N SER A 135 -6.83 -7.59 14.96
CA SER A 135 -7.64 -8.26 15.96
C SER A 135 -6.80 -8.84 17.10
N ASN A 136 -7.44 -9.07 18.26
CA ASN A 136 -6.77 -9.72 19.40
C ASN A 136 -6.25 -11.13 19.08
N PHE A 137 -6.91 -11.84 18.15
CA PHE A 137 -6.45 -13.16 17.71
C PHE A 137 -5.13 -13.06 16.93
N GLU A 138 -5.06 -12.16 15.95
CA GLU A 138 -3.87 -11.93 15.14
C GLU A 138 -2.72 -11.43 15.99
N LYS A 139 -3.00 -10.51 16.92
CA LYS A 139 -2.02 -10.02 17.89
C LYS A 139 -1.38 -11.18 18.65
N ARG A 140 -2.19 -12.03 19.30
CA ARG A 140 -1.68 -13.18 20.07
C ARG A 140 -0.90 -14.18 19.21
N LYS A 141 -1.39 -14.44 17.98
CA LYS A 141 -0.72 -15.34 17.03
C LYS A 141 0.66 -14.80 16.64
N ALA A 142 0.76 -13.52 16.30
CA ALA A 142 2.01 -12.89 15.93
C ALA A 142 2.98 -12.81 17.13
N GLU A 143 2.51 -12.44 18.32
CA GLU A 143 3.32 -12.41 19.54
C GLU A 143 3.92 -13.80 19.89
N LYS A 144 3.10 -14.85 19.78
CA LYS A 144 3.58 -16.22 19.94
C LYS A 144 4.64 -16.58 18.90
N TYR A 145 4.43 -16.19 17.63
CA TYR A 145 5.36 -16.48 16.54
C TYR A 145 6.72 -15.80 16.76
N ILE A 146 6.73 -14.55 17.22
CA ILE A 146 7.96 -13.78 17.42
C ILE A 146 8.58 -13.97 18.83
N SER A 147 7.93 -14.70 19.73
CA SER A 147 8.39 -14.83 21.13
C SER A 147 9.85 -15.29 21.25
N SER A 148 10.30 -16.19 20.38
CA SER A 148 11.70 -16.66 20.32
C SER A 148 12.69 -15.62 19.78
N PHE A 149 12.21 -14.45 19.30
CA PHE A 149 13.02 -13.39 18.68
C PHE A 149 12.84 -12.05 19.37
N GLN A 150 12.22 -11.96 20.55
CA GLN A 150 11.84 -10.70 21.21
C GLN A 150 12.99 -9.72 21.35
N ASN A 151 14.18 -10.20 21.73
CA ASN A 151 15.36 -9.38 21.96
C ASN A 151 16.22 -9.15 20.70
N ARG A 152 15.74 -9.56 19.53
CA ARG A 152 16.44 -9.42 18.26
C ARG A 152 15.80 -8.35 17.41
N LYS A 153 16.61 -7.59 16.68
CA LYS A 153 16.09 -6.74 15.61
C LYS A 153 15.38 -7.59 14.56
N LYS A 154 14.28 -7.11 14.04
CA LYS A 154 13.44 -7.78 13.06
C LYS A 154 13.29 -6.90 11.81
N ILE A 155 13.72 -7.40 10.67
CA ILE A 155 13.58 -6.71 9.39
C ILE A 155 12.62 -7.52 8.52
N PHE A 156 11.54 -6.89 8.07
CA PHE A 156 10.64 -7.46 7.09
C PHE A 156 11.04 -7.00 5.69
N ILE A 157 11.36 -7.93 4.80
CA ILE A 157 11.77 -7.66 3.43
C ILE A 157 10.68 -8.13 2.48
N HIS A 158 10.19 -7.25 1.61
CA HIS A 158 9.32 -7.60 0.50
C HIS A 158 10.12 -7.61 -0.80
N SER A 159 10.15 -8.76 -1.47
CA SER A 159 11.10 -9.01 -2.56
C SER A 159 10.77 -8.25 -3.85
N ALA A 160 9.49 -8.18 -4.22
CA ALA A 160 9.09 -7.65 -5.51
C ALA A 160 7.67 -7.08 -5.52
N SER A 161 7.44 -6.08 -6.35
CA SER A 161 6.10 -5.62 -6.74
C SER A 161 5.51 -6.52 -7.84
N ASN A 162 4.21 -6.44 -8.07
CA ASN A 162 3.55 -7.12 -9.19
C ASN A 162 3.97 -6.55 -10.58
N GLU A 163 4.61 -5.38 -10.58
CA GLU A 163 5.15 -4.79 -11.81
C GLU A 163 6.68 -4.81 -11.80
N GLY A 164 7.29 -5.38 -12.83
CA GLY A 164 8.74 -5.50 -12.95
C GLY A 164 9.47 -4.16 -12.86
N LYS A 165 8.92 -3.08 -13.42
CA LYS A 165 9.50 -1.73 -13.34
C LYS A 165 9.60 -1.14 -11.93
N ARG A 166 8.83 -1.67 -11.00
CA ARG A 166 8.84 -1.26 -9.59
C ARG A 166 9.62 -2.22 -8.71
N SER A 167 10.02 -3.38 -9.25
CA SER A 167 10.70 -4.42 -8.48
C SER A 167 12.21 -4.20 -8.45
N TYR A 168 12.79 -4.29 -7.26
CA TYR A 168 14.24 -4.24 -7.12
C TYR A 168 14.88 -5.48 -7.75
N ASN A 169 16.10 -5.32 -8.30
CA ASN A 169 16.77 -6.42 -8.98
C ASN A 169 17.01 -7.62 -8.02
N PRO A 170 16.60 -8.84 -8.36
CA PRO A 170 16.70 -10.00 -7.45
C PRO A 170 18.13 -10.34 -7.02
N ARG A 171 19.12 -10.20 -7.92
CA ARG A 171 20.55 -10.44 -7.59
C ARG A 171 21.06 -9.39 -6.59
N ASN A 172 20.66 -8.14 -6.76
CA ASN A 172 21.00 -7.08 -5.82
C ASN A 172 20.29 -7.26 -4.48
N LEU A 173 19.05 -7.76 -4.48
CA LEU A 173 18.33 -8.08 -3.25
C LEU A 173 19.01 -9.22 -2.49
N GLU A 174 19.44 -10.28 -3.16
CA GLU A 174 20.20 -11.37 -2.55
C GLU A 174 21.51 -10.86 -1.92
N ARG A 175 22.25 -10.00 -2.64
CA ARG A 175 23.46 -9.35 -2.11
C ARG A 175 23.16 -8.50 -0.88
N LEU A 176 22.05 -7.74 -0.87
CA LEU A 176 21.61 -6.97 0.29
C LEU A 176 21.32 -7.88 1.48
N ILE A 177 20.62 -9.00 1.27
CA ILE A 177 20.34 -9.99 2.31
C ILE A 177 21.65 -10.57 2.88
N ALA A 178 22.61 -10.93 2.03
CA ALA A 178 23.93 -11.41 2.44
C ALA A 178 24.68 -10.37 3.30
N MET A 179 24.66 -9.11 2.88
CA MET A 179 25.28 -8.01 3.62
C MET A 179 24.60 -7.75 4.95
N LEU A 180 23.26 -7.77 5.00
CA LEU A 180 22.49 -7.66 6.25
C LEU A 180 22.84 -8.80 7.21
N ARG A 181 22.91 -10.02 6.73
CA ARG A 181 23.27 -11.18 7.58
C ARG A 181 24.69 -11.06 8.12
N LYS A 182 25.63 -10.59 7.31
CA LYS A 182 27.03 -10.37 7.75
C LYS A 182 27.11 -9.28 8.83
N GLU A 183 26.40 -8.18 8.65
CA GLU A 183 26.47 -7.02 9.57
C GLU A 183 25.62 -7.18 10.81
N TYR A 184 24.47 -7.83 10.68
CA TYR A 184 23.51 -8.07 11.77
C TYR A 184 23.24 -9.58 11.93
N PRO A 185 24.22 -10.39 12.40
CA PRO A 185 24.08 -11.84 12.46
C PRO A 185 22.92 -12.31 13.32
N GLU A 186 22.56 -11.55 14.36
CA GLU A 186 21.47 -11.89 15.28
C GLU A 186 20.09 -11.35 14.80
N CYS A 187 20.05 -10.54 13.75
CA CYS A 187 18.81 -9.99 13.24
C CYS A 187 17.91 -11.08 12.66
N LYS A 188 16.61 -11.04 12.95
CA LYS A 188 15.63 -11.90 12.28
C LYS A 188 15.19 -11.25 10.98
N LEU A 189 15.42 -11.95 9.88
CA LEU A 189 15.00 -11.53 8.54
C LEU A 189 13.75 -12.32 8.15
N PHE A 190 12.63 -11.62 8.00
CA PHE A 190 11.39 -12.14 7.41
C PHE A 190 11.33 -11.73 5.96
N ILE A 191 11.14 -12.67 5.04
CA ILE A 191 11.10 -12.37 3.61
C ILE A 191 9.77 -12.83 3.03
N SER A 192 8.99 -11.88 2.51
CA SER A 192 7.81 -12.13 1.69
C SER A 192 8.22 -12.10 0.23
N ASP A 193 8.34 -13.28 -0.38
CA ASP A 193 8.70 -13.50 -1.78
C ASP A 193 7.55 -14.16 -2.54
N PHE A 194 6.39 -13.52 -2.50
CA PHE A 194 5.17 -14.04 -3.16
C PHE A 194 5.39 -14.31 -4.65
N ASN A 195 6.16 -13.47 -5.33
CA ASN A 195 6.47 -13.60 -6.76
C ASN A 195 7.59 -14.60 -7.05
N ARG A 196 8.17 -15.23 -6.02
CA ARG A 196 9.24 -16.24 -6.11
C ARG A 196 10.43 -15.79 -6.97
N VAL A 197 10.88 -14.57 -6.75
CA VAL A 197 12.02 -13.98 -7.49
C VAL A 197 13.37 -14.40 -6.91
N LEU A 198 13.40 -14.89 -5.65
CA LEU A 198 14.58 -15.40 -4.98
C LEU A 198 14.68 -16.92 -5.12
N GLN A 199 15.90 -17.44 -5.17
CA GLN A 199 16.12 -18.89 -5.11
C GLN A 199 15.86 -19.41 -3.70
N LYS A 200 15.30 -20.62 -3.57
CA LYS A 200 15.02 -21.24 -2.27
C LYS A 200 16.27 -21.39 -1.38
N SER A 201 17.43 -21.54 -2.00
CA SER A 201 18.73 -21.61 -1.29
C SER A 201 19.04 -20.35 -0.48
N VAL A 202 18.59 -19.17 -0.92
CA VAL A 202 18.80 -17.89 -0.22
C VAL A 202 18.30 -17.95 1.22
N PHE A 203 17.11 -18.51 1.41
CA PHE A 203 16.48 -18.60 2.74
C PHE A 203 17.32 -19.45 3.71
N LYS A 204 17.83 -20.59 3.23
CA LYS A 204 18.69 -21.48 4.03
C LYS A 204 20.07 -20.86 4.25
N THR A 205 20.70 -20.36 3.18
CA THR A 205 22.08 -19.83 3.21
C THR A 205 22.20 -18.66 4.17
N TYR A 206 21.21 -17.77 4.17
CA TYR A 206 21.24 -16.55 5.00
C TYR A 206 20.34 -16.64 6.23
N ASN A 207 19.87 -17.83 6.60
CA ASN A 207 18.99 -18.06 7.76
C ASN A 207 17.81 -17.06 7.81
N CYS A 208 17.08 -16.95 6.69
CA CYS A 208 15.91 -16.09 6.56
C CYS A 208 14.64 -16.91 6.75
N GLU A 209 13.62 -16.29 7.29
CA GLU A 209 12.27 -16.87 7.42
C GLU A 209 11.44 -16.54 6.17
N ASP A 210 11.01 -17.58 5.44
CA ASP A 210 10.06 -17.42 4.34
C ASP A 210 8.66 -17.25 4.89
N VAL A 211 8.11 -16.03 4.73
CA VAL A 211 6.76 -15.68 5.17
C VAL A 211 5.80 -15.44 4.01
N SER A 212 6.15 -15.91 2.82
CA SER A 212 5.38 -15.71 1.58
C SER A 212 4.00 -16.38 1.59
N SER A 213 3.81 -17.42 2.41
CA SER A 213 2.55 -18.15 2.55
C SER A 213 1.57 -17.55 3.56
N LEU A 214 1.98 -16.53 4.30
CA LEU A 214 1.09 -15.87 5.26
C LEU A 214 -0.05 -15.15 4.54
N ASN A 215 -1.24 -15.24 5.11
CA ASN A 215 -2.35 -14.39 4.66
C ASN A 215 -2.07 -12.92 4.97
N ILE A 216 -2.83 -12.02 4.38
CA ILE A 216 -2.57 -10.57 4.47
C ILE A 216 -2.63 -10.05 5.92
N ARG A 217 -3.48 -10.62 6.77
CA ARG A 217 -3.65 -10.16 8.15
C ARG A 217 -2.49 -10.62 9.04
N ASP A 218 -2.05 -11.86 8.88
CA ASP A 218 -0.84 -12.37 9.56
C ASP A 218 0.41 -11.59 9.10
N THR A 219 0.48 -11.27 7.81
CA THR A 219 1.54 -10.43 7.23
C THR A 219 1.54 -9.04 7.86
N ALA A 220 0.39 -8.40 8.00
CA ALA A 220 0.25 -7.09 8.65
C ALA A 220 0.74 -7.12 10.10
N SER A 221 0.33 -8.15 10.85
CA SER A 221 0.72 -8.34 12.24
C SER A 221 2.23 -8.53 12.41
N LEU A 222 2.86 -9.22 11.46
CA LEU A 222 4.30 -9.43 11.46
C LEU A 222 5.05 -8.15 11.07
N ILE A 223 4.58 -7.43 10.06
CA ILE A 223 5.12 -6.10 9.68
C ILE A 223 5.06 -5.15 10.87
N LYS A 224 3.90 -5.08 11.56
CA LYS A 224 3.71 -4.22 12.75
C LYS A 224 4.73 -4.45 13.86
N ARG A 225 5.21 -5.69 13.98
CA ARG A 225 6.20 -6.11 15.01
C ARG A 225 7.63 -6.14 14.50
N SER A 226 7.84 -5.74 13.27
CA SER A 226 9.18 -5.57 12.70
C SER A 226 9.72 -4.18 13.01
N ASP A 227 11.02 -4.08 13.27
CA ASP A 227 11.70 -2.80 13.53
C ASP A 227 11.85 -1.99 12.24
N LEU A 228 11.89 -2.67 11.10
CA LEU A 228 12.04 -2.06 9.79
C LEU A 228 11.36 -2.90 8.70
N PHE A 229 10.62 -2.25 7.82
CA PHE A 229 10.19 -2.78 6.53
C PHE A 229 11.13 -2.29 5.42
N VAL A 230 11.53 -3.19 4.51
CA VAL A 230 12.31 -2.84 3.32
C VAL A 230 11.65 -3.48 2.11
N GLY A 231 11.35 -2.69 1.08
CA GLY A 231 10.72 -3.23 -0.12
C GLY A 231 10.47 -2.18 -1.20
N PRO A 232 9.93 -2.59 -2.36
CA PRO A 232 9.59 -1.69 -3.44
C PRO A 232 8.23 -1.00 -3.20
N ASP A 233 7.86 -0.05 -4.08
CA ASP A 233 6.49 0.49 -4.19
C ASP A 233 5.49 -0.65 -4.47
N SER A 234 4.75 -1.04 -3.45
CA SER A 234 3.86 -2.21 -3.45
C SER A 234 2.73 -2.07 -2.44
N GLY A 235 1.78 -3.02 -2.47
CA GLY A 235 0.69 -3.06 -1.49
C GLY A 235 1.17 -3.23 -0.05
N LEU A 236 2.24 -4.02 0.19
CA LEU A 236 2.77 -4.23 1.54
C LEU A 236 3.46 -2.97 2.10
N MET A 237 3.99 -2.10 1.26
CA MET A 237 4.50 -0.80 1.68
C MET A 237 3.38 0.07 2.27
N HIS A 238 2.20 0.11 1.62
CA HIS A 238 1.04 0.82 2.15
C HIS A 238 0.51 0.18 3.44
N LEU A 239 0.59 -1.15 3.54
CA LEU A 239 0.24 -1.88 4.76
C LEU A 239 1.20 -1.52 5.92
N ALA A 240 2.51 -1.44 5.64
CA ALA A 240 3.50 -0.97 6.62
C ALA A 240 3.21 0.46 7.10
N GLY A 241 2.75 1.35 6.20
CA GLY A 241 2.26 2.68 6.56
C GLY A 241 1.03 2.65 7.46
N ALA A 242 0.05 1.80 7.15
CA ALA A 242 -1.17 1.65 7.92
C ALA A 242 -0.93 1.13 9.35
N VAL A 243 0.07 0.27 9.55
CA VAL A 243 0.43 -0.26 10.88
C VAL A 243 1.53 0.52 11.59
N GLY A 244 2.05 1.59 10.96
CA GLY A 244 3.02 2.52 11.57
C GLY A 244 4.46 2.01 11.62
N THR A 245 4.83 1.00 10.83
CA THR A 245 6.19 0.44 10.81
C THR A 245 7.14 1.35 10.05
N ARG A 246 8.33 1.61 10.61
CA ARG A 246 9.40 2.31 9.88
C ARG A 246 9.73 1.58 8.59
N SER A 247 9.84 2.31 7.49
CA SER A 247 9.96 1.68 6.17
C SER A 247 10.99 2.37 5.30
N LEU A 248 11.86 1.58 4.68
CA LEU A 248 12.73 2.03 3.59
C LEU A 248 12.18 1.50 2.28
N VAL A 249 11.68 2.40 1.45
CA VAL A 249 11.00 2.05 0.20
C VAL A 249 11.87 2.36 -1.01
N ILE A 250 12.04 1.36 -1.87
CA ILE A 250 12.85 1.46 -3.09
C ILE A 250 11.96 1.94 -4.24
N PHE A 251 12.30 3.08 -4.81
CA PHE A 251 11.56 3.70 -5.90
C PHE A 251 12.38 3.84 -7.17
N GLY A 252 11.71 3.83 -8.30
CA GLY A 252 12.28 4.03 -9.61
C GLY A 252 11.31 4.73 -10.56
N SER A 253 10.37 3.98 -11.14
CA SER A 253 9.44 4.50 -12.14
C SER A 253 8.33 5.41 -11.58
N ILE A 254 8.06 5.36 -10.29
CA ILE A 254 7.06 6.20 -9.62
C ILE A 254 7.77 7.19 -8.71
N PRO A 255 7.39 8.48 -8.72
CA PRO A 255 7.93 9.46 -7.78
C PRO A 255 7.52 9.10 -6.33
N PRO A 256 8.46 9.08 -5.36
CA PRO A 256 8.15 8.73 -3.98
C PRO A 256 7.06 9.60 -3.35
N GLU A 257 7.08 10.90 -3.62
CA GLU A 257 6.18 11.91 -3.05
C GLU A 257 4.71 11.65 -3.35
N VAL A 258 4.39 11.01 -4.46
CA VAL A 258 3.00 10.68 -4.81
C VAL A 258 2.51 9.37 -4.18
N ARG A 259 3.37 8.71 -3.40
CA ARG A 259 3.02 7.45 -2.70
C ARG A 259 3.16 7.55 -1.20
N ILE A 260 4.23 8.14 -0.71
CA ILE A 260 4.60 8.06 0.71
C ILE A 260 4.67 9.40 1.44
N ASN A 261 4.38 10.54 0.79
CA ASN A 261 4.41 11.85 1.45
C ASN A 261 3.48 11.97 2.68
N HIS A 262 2.46 11.14 2.76
CA HIS A 262 1.54 11.06 3.91
C HIS A 262 1.96 10.02 4.97
N TYR A 263 3.08 9.31 4.78
CA TYR A 263 3.56 8.30 5.73
C TYR A 263 4.78 8.79 6.50
N PRO A 264 4.62 9.29 7.73
CA PRO A 264 5.71 9.89 8.50
C PRO A 264 6.82 8.88 8.85
N THR A 265 6.53 7.58 8.79
CA THR A 265 7.46 6.50 9.10
C THR A 265 8.23 6.00 7.87
N HIS A 266 7.97 6.55 6.68
CA HIS A 266 8.55 6.05 5.43
C HIS A 266 9.67 6.96 4.92
N GLU A 267 10.77 6.33 4.54
CA GLU A 267 11.85 6.94 3.78
C GLU A 267 11.96 6.29 2.40
N SER A 268 12.36 7.07 1.41
CA SER A 268 12.61 6.58 0.06
C SER A 268 14.09 6.45 -0.25
N VAL A 269 14.42 5.48 -1.11
CA VAL A 269 15.71 5.38 -1.75
C VAL A 269 15.53 5.22 -3.27
N THR A 270 16.29 6.00 -4.05
CA THR A 270 16.27 6.02 -5.52
C THR A 270 17.69 6.05 -6.05
N LEU A 271 17.87 5.55 -7.26
CA LEU A 271 19.12 5.77 -8.01
C LEU A 271 19.18 7.22 -8.47
N LYS A 272 20.13 7.98 -7.94
CA LYS A 272 20.29 9.40 -8.29
C LYS A 272 20.92 9.57 -9.69
N GLY A 273 20.65 10.73 -10.32
CA GLY A 273 21.29 11.12 -11.57
C GLY A 273 20.62 10.59 -12.85
N LEU A 274 19.50 9.88 -12.74
CA LEU A 274 18.73 9.46 -13.92
C LEU A 274 17.67 10.52 -14.26
N SER A 275 17.72 11.00 -15.50
CA SER A 275 16.72 11.96 -16.03
C SER A 275 15.32 11.36 -16.21
N CYS A 276 15.20 10.03 -16.20
CA CYS A 276 13.94 9.32 -16.37
C CYS A 276 13.30 8.84 -15.06
N LEU A 277 13.84 9.21 -13.88
CA LEU A 277 13.19 8.87 -12.61
C LEU A 277 11.75 9.41 -12.58
N GLY A 278 10.84 8.59 -12.06
CA GLY A 278 9.42 8.96 -12.05
C GLY A 278 8.77 8.91 -13.42
N CYS A 279 9.22 8.06 -14.34
CA CYS A 279 8.67 7.92 -15.69
C CYS A 279 7.26 7.34 -15.76
N TRP A 280 6.69 6.91 -14.63
CA TRP A 280 5.34 6.37 -14.50
C TRP A 280 5.08 5.15 -15.40
N TYR A 281 4.03 5.25 -16.23
CA TYR A 281 3.57 4.18 -17.11
C TYR A 281 4.27 4.14 -18.47
N LYS A 282 5.22 5.03 -18.73
CA LYS A 282 5.97 5.01 -20.00
C LYS A 282 6.73 3.70 -20.14
N GLN A 283 6.82 3.20 -21.36
CA GLN A 283 7.65 2.04 -21.65
C GLN A 283 9.10 2.37 -21.28
N CYS A 284 9.78 1.43 -20.61
CA CYS A 284 11.17 1.62 -20.24
C CYS A 284 12.10 1.20 -21.40
N ASP A 285 12.86 2.14 -21.91
CA ASP A 285 13.91 1.96 -22.94
C ASP A 285 15.31 1.74 -22.33
N ARG A 286 15.45 1.77 -21.01
CA ARG A 286 16.71 1.72 -20.26
C ARG A 286 16.84 0.45 -19.39
N ALA A 287 16.26 -0.67 -19.80
CA ALA A 287 16.33 -1.94 -19.07
C ALA A 287 16.10 -1.81 -17.54
N ILE A 288 15.24 -0.89 -17.13
CA ILE A 288 14.88 -0.62 -15.72
C ILE A 288 16.12 -0.21 -14.90
N GLU A 289 17.00 0.58 -15.49
CA GLU A 289 18.27 1.01 -14.88
C GLU A 289 18.10 1.54 -13.45
N CYS A 290 17.00 2.27 -13.16
CA CYS A 290 16.69 2.80 -11.83
C CYS A 290 16.61 1.73 -10.73
N MET A 291 16.20 0.51 -11.08
CA MET A 291 16.05 -0.61 -10.12
C MET A 291 17.25 -1.59 -10.20
N VAL A 292 17.88 -1.69 -11.36
CA VAL A 292 19.05 -2.56 -11.57
C VAL A 292 20.34 -1.89 -11.08
N GLY A 293 20.49 -0.60 -11.37
CA GLY A 293 21.71 0.16 -11.04
C GLY A 293 21.80 0.62 -9.57
N LEU A 294 20.70 0.59 -8.83
CA LEU A 294 20.74 0.93 -7.41
C LEU A 294 21.52 -0.14 -6.63
N LYS A 295 22.68 0.23 -6.12
CA LYS A 295 23.59 -0.70 -5.42
C LYS A 295 23.08 -1.07 -4.04
N PRO A 296 23.23 -2.34 -3.60
CA PRO A 296 22.83 -2.79 -2.26
C PRO A 296 23.47 -2.00 -1.12
N GLU A 297 24.71 -1.54 -1.32
CA GLU A 297 25.47 -0.73 -0.34
C GLU A 297 24.77 0.59 -0.01
N VAL A 298 24.10 1.20 -1.00
CA VAL A 298 23.32 2.45 -0.79
C VAL A 298 22.12 2.17 0.11
N ILE A 299 21.44 1.05 -0.12
CA ILE A 299 20.29 0.64 0.69
C ILE A 299 20.75 0.28 2.11
N LEU A 300 21.82 -0.50 2.25
CA LEU A 300 22.38 -0.88 3.56
C LEU A 300 22.76 0.36 4.38
N ASN A 301 23.39 1.36 3.77
CA ASN A 301 23.74 2.62 4.44
C ASN A 301 22.52 3.39 4.95
N ARG A 302 21.37 3.27 4.29
CA ARG A 302 20.10 3.82 4.80
C ARG A 302 19.56 2.98 5.96
N ILE A 303 19.57 1.66 5.84
CA ILE A 303 19.15 0.73 6.90
C ILE A 303 19.91 1.00 8.20
N ARG A 304 21.24 1.21 8.15
CA ARG A 304 22.07 1.55 9.32
C ARG A 304 21.60 2.76 10.10
N ARG A 305 21.02 3.74 9.42
CA ARG A 305 20.51 4.97 10.05
C ARG A 305 19.11 4.81 10.62
N MET A 306 18.42 3.77 10.17
CA MET A 306 17.03 3.52 10.56
C MET A 306 16.91 2.46 11.67
N LEU A 307 17.90 1.60 11.87
CA LEU A 307 17.98 0.59 12.94
C LEU A 307 18.69 1.10 14.18
#